data_d2dfd3be993da730d662527ab13dfcc4
#
_entry.id   d2dfd3be993da730d662527ab13dfcc4
#
_cell.length_a   1.000
_cell.length_b   1.000
_cell.length_c   1.000
_cell.angle_alpha   90.00
_cell.angle_beta   90.00
_cell.angle_gamma   90.00
#
_symmetry.space_group_name_H-M   'P 1'
#
loop_
_entity.id
_entity.type
_entity.pdbx_description
1 polymer ?
#
loop_
_entity_poly.entity_id
_entity_poly.type
_entity_poly.pdbx_seq_one_letter_code
_entity_poly.pdbx_strand_id
1 'polypeptide(L)'
;MRKMNQFKLLAVICAMTLFASCNFEEINTNQFEMSDGEGAMDGFEVGGLITAMQRTVIPVGTQADDTDVINEYQIAYHLSADNWSGFFGENNSNGWNAGSNNTTYYLLDNWIKATYTQSYTNALDPWKKLKMAAEKNGTPEVFALAQILKISAWHKTLESFGPMPYSHAADATMNIPFDSEKEVYTAMFEELTAAIEELTEKAENGVNVMGAYDAVYAGDATKWVKYGNSLMLRLAMRVRFADAELAKKYATQAVNHSIGVMTAKDDAAQMSQGAGMTFRNNIEWLAGNYNEARMGSSIFSYLMGYEDPRLSVYFLPMDGNASYGVEAFDGKTYQAVPAGHANAQNDIYKSCSKPNIQSGTPTYWLRASEVYFLRAEAALVWEGFGSADSWYKQGIDMSFQENGVTDPVDDYMNSNLSPRAYVFSHYQYGQTLSAPCETTAKFEGTTEQKLEKIMIQKWIALFPNGQEAWTEWRRTGYPKLNVIKTLKGAVQGATLEGGIRRMIYPTSFSQTNEGKAIYEAALKLFNNGAGGEDKSSTRLWWDCKR
;
A
#
# COMPACT_ATOMS: atom_id res chain seq x y z
N MET A 1 24.99 42.69 71.25
CA MET A 1 24.80 43.30 69.91
C MET A 1 25.34 42.45 68.76
N ARG A 2 26.45 41.68 68.85
CA ARG A 2 26.99 40.88 67.72
C ARG A 2 26.14 39.66 67.29
N LYS A 3 25.46 39.01 68.22
CA LYS A 3 24.59 37.82 67.90
C LYS A 3 23.27 38.25 67.24
N MET A 4 22.77 39.42 67.52
CA MET A 4 21.49 39.87 66.94
C MET A 4 21.64 40.30 65.49
N ASN A 5 22.82 40.79 65.11
CA ASN A 5 23.12 41.11 63.69
C ASN A 5 23.35 39.89 62.81
N GLN A 6 23.85 38.81 63.37
CA GLN A 6 24.00 37.54 62.62
C GLN A 6 22.63 36.87 62.35
N PHE A 7 21.67 36.96 63.28
CA PHE A 7 20.31 36.47 63.08
C PHE A 7 19.54 37.29 62.02
N LYS A 8 19.74 38.61 62.00
CA LYS A 8 19.14 39.45 60.96
C LYS A 8 19.74 39.22 59.57
N LEU A 9 21.05 38.97 59.51
CA LEU A 9 21.73 38.62 58.25
C LEU A 9 21.29 37.25 57.73
N LEU A 10 21.11 36.24 58.59
CA LEU A 10 20.63 34.94 58.22
C LEU A 10 19.14 34.97 57.76
N ALA A 11 18.30 35.78 58.41
CA ALA A 11 16.91 35.96 57.98
C ALA A 11 16.76 36.68 56.63
N VAL A 12 17.66 37.65 56.30
CA VAL A 12 17.70 38.30 54.99
C VAL A 12 18.20 37.36 53.90
N ILE A 13 19.18 36.51 54.20
CA ILE A 13 19.68 35.52 53.23
C ILE A 13 18.59 34.43 52.99
N CYS A 14 17.89 33.95 53.99
CA CYS A 14 16.75 33.04 53.81
C CYS A 14 15.57 33.67 53.08
N ALA A 15 15.31 34.99 53.28
CA ALA A 15 14.29 35.71 52.52
C ALA A 15 14.69 35.95 51.04
N MET A 16 15.96 36.17 50.73
CA MET A 16 16.45 36.29 49.36
C MET A 16 16.48 34.92 48.63
N THR A 17 16.66 33.82 49.34
CA THR A 17 16.56 32.47 48.73
C THR A 17 15.11 32.05 48.49
N LEU A 18 14.12 32.61 49.15
CA LEU A 18 12.71 32.39 48.89
C LEU A 18 12.15 33.21 47.71
N PHE A 19 12.84 34.26 47.29
CA PHE A 19 12.51 35.04 46.07
C PHE A 19 13.33 34.59 44.83
N ALA A 20 14.33 33.71 45.01
CA ALA A 20 14.99 33.00 43.93
C ALA A 20 14.31 31.61 43.68
N SER A 21 13.02 31.51 43.95
CA SER A 21 12.21 30.45 43.37
C SER A 21 12.16 30.75 41.87
N CYS A 22 13.16 30.26 41.19
CA CYS A 22 13.16 30.22 39.75
C CYS A 22 11.78 29.76 39.25
N ASN A 23 11.31 30.38 38.21
CA ASN A 23 10.15 29.97 37.46
C ASN A 23 10.25 28.47 37.18
N PHE A 24 9.71 27.67 38.11
CA PHE A 24 9.73 26.21 38.00
C PHE A 24 8.97 25.77 36.74
N GLU A 25 8.01 26.56 36.31
CA GLU A 25 7.31 26.41 35.04
C GLU A 25 8.25 26.67 33.85
N GLU A 26 9.10 27.69 33.89
CA GLU A 26 10.02 28.05 32.81
C GLU A 26 11.18 27.05 32.66
N ILE A 27 11.63 26.43 33.75
CA ILE A 27 12.69 25.40 33.75
C ILE A 27 12.14 24.00 33.35
N ASN A 28 10.89 23.71 33.65
CA ASN A 28 10.24 22.45 33.30
C ASN A 28 9.42 22.51 32.01
N THR A 29 9.23 23.67 31.41
CA THR A 29 8.65 23.79 30.09
C THR A 29 9.72 23.40 29.08
N ASN A 30 9.49 22.33 28.35
CA ASN A 30 10.36 21.96 27.24
C ASN A 30 10.28 23.09 26.20
N GLN A 31 11.33 23.90 26.11
CA GLN A 31 11.39 25.02 25.17
C GLN A 31 11.33 24.61 23.69
N PHE A 32 11.35 23.33 23.44
CA PHE A 32 11.17 22.70 22.11
C PHE A 32 9.78 22.09 21.92
N GLU A 33 8.92 22.09 22.95
CA GLU A 33 7.50 21.77 22.81
C GLU A 33 6.71 23.05 22.57
N MET A 34 5.97 23.08 21.48
CA MET A 34 5.04 24.18 21.19
C MET A 34 3.94 24.17 22.27
N SER A 35 3.60 25.34 22.80
CA SER A 35 2.46 25.48 23.71
C SER A 35 1.16 25.18 22.94
N ASP A 36 0.14 24.65 23.63
CA ASP A 36 -1.18 24.39 23.05
C ASP A 36 -1.75 25.62 22.32
N GLY A 37 -1.42 26.83 22.81
CA GLY A 37 -1.85 28.09 22.19
C GLY A 37 -1.11 28.40 20.88
N GLU A 38 0.17 28.07 20.78
CA GLU A 38 0.99 28.30 19.58
C GLU A 38 0.63 27.24 18.51
N GLY A 39 0.46 25.98 18.89
CA GLY A 39 0.00 24.94 18.00
C GLY A 39 -1.39 25.20 17.44
N ALA A 40 -2.29 25.71 18.27
CA ALA A 40 -3.64 26.09 17.84
C ALA A 40 -3.66 27.30 16.90
N MET A 41 -2.78 28.29 17.12
CA MET A 41 -2.69 29.48 16.25
C MET A 41 -2.23 29.12 14.83
N ASP A 42 -1.30 28.18 14.68
CA ASP A 42 -0.72 27.81 13.38
C ASP A 42 -1.39 26.57 12.75
N GLY A 43 -2.41 25.99 13.40
CA GLY A 43 -3.04 24.74 12.96
C GLY A 43 -2.10 23.52 13.02
N PHE A 44 -0.98 23.64 13.74
CA PHE A 44 0.07 22.61 13.81
C PHE A 44 -0.45 21.27 14.37
N GLU A 45 -1.23 21.32 15.44
CA GLU A 45 -1.78 20.09 16.03
C GLU A 45 -2.64 19.30 15.02
N VAL A 46 -3.53 19.99 14.30
CA VAL A 46 -4.42 19.39 13.30
C VAL A 46 -3.61 18.99 12.06
N GLY A 47 -2.71 19.87 11.60
CA GLY A 47 -1.88 19.62 10.43
C GLY A 47 -0.92 18.46 10.60
N GLY A 48 -0.29 18.35 11.77
CA GLY A 48 0.58 17.22 12.10
C GLY A 48 -0.14 15.86 12.03
N LEU A 49 -1.43 15.82 12.40
CA LEU A 49 -2.26 14.61 12.27
C LEU A 49 -2.55 14.26 10.81
N ILE A 50 -2.74 15.23 9.92
CA ILE A 50 -2.89 14.98 8.46
C ILE A 50 -1.62 14.34 7.91
N THR A 51 -0.46 14.93 8.15
CA THR A 51 0.83 14.35 7.71
C THR A 51 1.05 12.95 8.31
N ALA A 52 0.71 12.74 9.58
CA ALA A 52 0.80 11.43 10.22
C ALA A 52 -0.08 10.39 9.51
N MET A 53 -1.34 10.72 9.19
CA MET A 53 -2.22 9.83 8.44
C MET A 53 -1.70 9.54 7.03
N GLN A 54 -1.18 10.53 6.32
CA GLN A 54 -0.59 10.33 4.99
C GLN A 54 0.56 9.32 5.04
N ARG A 55 1.38 9.36 6.09
CA ARG A 55 2.48 8.40 6.30
C ARG A 55 2.01 6.98 6.62
N THR A 56 0.76 6.77 7.00
CA THR A 56 0.19 5.43 7.28
C THR A 56 -0.43 4.77 6.06
N VAL A 57 -0.74 5.52 5.00
CA VAL A 57 -1.33 4.95 3.78
C VAL A 57 -0.39 3.91 3.17
N ILE A 58 0.88 4.25 2.97
CA ILE A 58 1.99 3.33 2.82
C ILE A 58 3.09 3.88 3.73
N PRO A 59 3.60 3.14 4.72
CA PRO A 59 4.61 3.65 5.64
C PRO A 59 5.84 4.16 4.88
N VAL A 60 6.27 5.36 5.18
CA VAL A 60 7.48 5.97 4.59
C VAL A 60 8.33 6.60 5.68
N GLY A 61 9.66 6.45 5.58
CA GLY A 61 10.63 7.09 6.45
C GLY A 61 10.66 8.61 6.24
N THR A 62 10.99 9.32 7.29
CA THR A 62 11.13 10.78 7.28
C THR A 62 12.57 11.24 7.23
N GLN A 63 13.52 10.36 7.52
CA GLN A 63 14.94 10.65 7.54
C GLN A 63 15.71 9.59 6.72
N ALA A 64 16.89 9.96 6.27
CA ALA A 64 17.72 9.09 5.43
C ALA A 64 18.15 7.79 6.14
N ASP A 65 18.19 7.79 7.47
CA ASP A 65 18.62 6.70 8.35
C ASP A 65 17.50 6.19 9.27
N ASP A 66 16.24 6.50 8.96
CA ASP A 66 15.07 6.03 9.71
C ASP A 66 14.81 4.54 9.43
N THR A 67 15.63 3.69 10.04
CA THR A 67 15.56 2.24 9.84
C THR A 67 14.35 1.60 10.50
N ASP A 68 13.72 2.25 11.49
CA ASP A 68 12.55 1.70 12.18
C ASP A 68 11.36 1.63 11.22
N VAL A 69 11.07 2.72 10.49
CA VAL A 69 9.98 2.73 9.49
C VAL A 69 10.29 1.79 8.32
N ILE A 70 11.55 1.71 7.90
CA ILE A 70 11.98 0.79 6.83
C ILE A 70 11.77 -0.65 7.26
N ASN A 71 12.13 -1.02 8.49
CA ASN A 71 11.90 -2.35 9.05
C ASN A 71 10.40 -2.68 9.15
N GLU A 72 9.58 -1.73 9.58
CA GLU A 72 8.12 -1.89 9.64
C GLU A 72 7.53 -2.11 8.24
N TYR A 73 7.94 -1.33 7.24
CA TYR A 73 7.55 -1.54 5.86
C TYR A 73 8.02 -2.91 5.34
N GLN A 74 9.26 -3.29 5.62
CA GLN A 74 9.83 -4.57 5.21
C GLN A 74 8.94 -5.73 5.66
N ILE A 75 8.62 -5.81 6.94
CA ILE A 75 7.86 -6.95 7.49
C ILE A 75 6.35 -6.85 7.20
N ALA A 76 5.79 -5.65 7.09
CA ALA A 76 4.37 -5.46 6.85
C ALA A 76 3.97 -5.68 5.37
N TYR A 77 4.82 -5.28 4.43
CA TYR A 77 4.50 -5.24 3.01
C TYR A 77 5.52 -5.96 2.14
N HIS A 78 6.83 -5.65 2.29
CA HIS A 78 7.82 -6.15 1.35
C HIS A 78 7.98 -7.66 1.41
N LEU A 79 8.17 -8.22 2.60
CA LEU A 79 8.28 -9.66 2.83
C LEU A 79 6.91 -10.40 2.79
N SER A 80 5.87 -9.76 2.32
CA SER A 80 4.54 -10.32 2.16
C SER A 80 3.97 -9.96 0.77
N ALA A 81 3.08 -9.00 0.69
CA ALA A 81 2.33 -8.66 -0.52
C ALA A 81 3.23 -8.30 -1.72
N ASP A 82 4.35 -7.59 -1.52
CA ASP A 82 5.27 -7.24 -2.60
C ASP A 82 5.92 -8.48 -3.23
N ASN A 83 6.25 -9.49 -2.42
CA ASN A 83 6.75 -10.77 -2.91
C ASN A 83 5.63 -11.64 -3.52
N TRP A 84 4.45 -11.70 -2.88
CA TRP A 84 3.34 -12.52 -3.36
C TRP A 84 2.72 -11.99 -4.65
N SER A 85 2.90 -10.70 -4.92
CA SER A 85 2.52 -10.10 -6.20
C SER A 85 3.36 -10.59 -7.39
N GLY A 86 4.52 -11.23 -7.11
CA GLY A 86 5.46 -11.67 -8.14
C GLY A 86 6.42 -10.59 -8.63
N PHE A 87 6.40 -9.39 -8.02
CA PHE A 87 7.31 -8.29 -8.37
C PHE A 87 8.73 -8.52 -7.88
N PHE A 88 8.86 -9.05 -6.66
CA PHE A 88 10.15 -9.20 -6.00
C PHE A 88 10.46 -10.64 -5.63
N GLY A 89 11.73 -10.89 -5.42
CA GLY A 89 12.30 -12.02 -4.72
C GLY A 89 13.43 -11.52 -3.84
N GLU A 90 13.89 -12.35 -2.91
CA GLU A 90 14.83 -11.94 -1.87
C GLU A 90 16.21 -12.57 -2.07
N ASN A 91 17.24 -11.73 -2.05
CA ASN A 91 18.59 -12.19 -1.75
C ASN A 91 18.77 -12.22 -0.23
N ASN A 92 18.40 -13.33 0.37
CA ASN A 92 18.32 -13.46 1.81
C ASN A 92 19.60 -14.09 2.38
N SER A 93 20.34 -13.30 3.13
CA SER A 93 21.65 -13.71 3.63
C SER A 93 21.62 -14.74 4.75
N ASN A 94 20.56 -14.81 5.53
CA ASN A 94 20.49 -15.68 6.72
C ASN A 94 19.26 -16.59 6.73
N GLY A 95 18.49 -16.60 5.65
CA GLY A 95 17.22 -17.32 5.58
C GLY A 95 16.28 -16.88 6.69
N TRP A 96 15.43 -15.91 6.42
CA TRP A 96 14.43 -15.43 7.36
C TRP A 96 13.82 -16.58 8.16
N ASN A 97 13.94 -16.54 9.49
CA ASN A 97 13.41 -17.56 10.39
C ASN A 97 13.86 -18.99 10.07
N ALA A 98 15.18 -19.23 10.05
CA ALA A 98 15.77 -20.54 9.79
C ALA A 98 15.38 -21.15 8.43
N GLY A 99 15.35 -20.31 7.38
CA GLY A 99 15.03 -20.70 6.02
C GLY A 99 13.53 -20.67 5.70
N SER A 100 12.69 -20.18 6.61
CA SER A 100 11.31 -19.80 6.31
C SER A 100 11.28 -18.35 5.89
N ASN A 101 10.77 -18.07 4.71
CA ASN A 101 10.50 -16.72 4.25
C ASN A 101 9.13 -16.67 3.59
N ASN A 102 8.60 -15.47 3.36
CA ASN A 102 7.28 -15.32 2.79
C ASN A 102 7.17 -15.77 1.34
N THR A 103 8.27 -15.93 0.64
CA THR A 103 8.28 -16.52 -0.70
C THR A 103 7.87 -18.00 -0.69
N THR A 104 7.85 -18.65 0.47
CA THR A 104 7.36 -20.02 0.69
C THR A 104 5.95 -20.08 1.29
N TYR A 105 5.25 -18.94 1.31
CA TYR A 105 3.89 -18.76 1.83
C TYR A 105 3.68 -19.07 3.32
N TYR A 106 4.73 -18.99 4.12
CA TYR A 106 4.65 -19.16 5.56
C TYR A 106 4.44 -17.81 6.26
N LEU A 107 3.31 -17.68 6.98
CA LEU A 107 2.96 -16.47 7.71
C LEU A 107 3.56 -16.47 9.11
N LEU A 108 4.27 -15.40 9.45
CA LEU A 108 4.88 -15.18 10.76
C LEU A 108 4.01 -14.21 11.58
N ASP A 109 3.66 -14.56 12.81
CA ASP A 109 2.72 -13.81 13.62
C ASP A 109 3.11 -12.34 13.84
N ASN A 110 4.37 -12.07 14.15
CA ASN A 110 4.86 -10.71 14.32
C ASN A 110 4.82 -9.88 13.03
N TRP A 111 4.96 -10.51 11.85
CA TRP A 111 4.88 -9.80 10.56
C TRP A 111 3.44 -9.51 10.17
N ILE A 112 2.54 -10.49 10.36
CA ILE A 112 1.10 -10.25 10.16
C ILE A 112 0.58 -9.16 11.11
N LYS A 113 1.04 -9.17 12.37
CA LYS A 113 0.74 -8.12 13.35
C LYS A 113 1.23 -6.75 12.86
N ALA A 114 2.43 -6.69 12.27
CA ALA A 114 2.95 -5.45 11.71
C ALA A 114 2.07 -4.94 10.56
N THR A 115 1.62 -5.82 9.65
CA THR A 115 0.69 -5.43 8.58
C THR A 115 -0.60 -4.82 9.15
N TYR A 116 -1.19 -5.45 10.19
CA TYR A 116 -2.38 -4.93 10.84
C TYR A 116 -2.12 -3.57 11.52
N THR A 117 -1.00 -3.44 12.22
CA THR A 117 -0.61 -2.20 12.89
C THR A 117 -0.43 -1.06 11.89
N GLN A 118 0.33 -1.29 10.82
CA GLN A 118 0.65 -0.27 9.82
C GLN A 118 -0.58 0.17 9.01
N SER A 119 -1.48 -0.74 8.67
CA SER A 119 -2.63 -0.42 7.83
C SER A 119 -3.88 0.04 8.62
N TYR A 120 -4.02 -0.35 9.90
CA TYR A 120 -5.18 -0.03 10.71
C TYR A 120 -4.85 0.82 11.95
N THR A 121 -4.03 0.28 12.86
CA THR A 121 -3.85 0.85 14.21
C THR A 121 -3.24 2.25 14.15
N ASN A 122 -2.24 2.46 13.31
CA ASN A 122 -1.54 3.73 13.20
C ASN A 122 -2.40 4.86 12.61
N ALA A 123 -3.45 4.53 11.86
CA ALA A 123 -4.38 5.52 11.32
C ALA A 123 -5.53 5.85 12.28
N LEU A 124 -5.83 4.99 13.25
CA LEU A 124 -7.02 5.10 14.10
C LEU A 124 -6.98 6.34 15.01
N ASP A 125 -5.92 6.51 15.79
CA ASP A 125 -5.83 7.63 16.74
C ASP A 125 -5.77 9.00 16.05
N PRO A 126 -4.93 9.23 15.03
CA PRO A 126 -4.96 10.48 14.28
C PRO A 126 -6.33 10.78 13.66
N TRP A 127 -7.01 9.78 13.08
CA TRP A 127 -8.34 9.96 12.52
C TRP A 127 -9.38 10.38 13.57
N LYS A 128 -9.39 9.73 14.76
CA LYS A 128 -10.28 10.11 15.87
C LYS A 128 -10.03 11.55 16.32
N LYS A 129 -8.79 11.94 16.46
CA LYS A 129 -8.40 13.31 16.86
C LYS A 129 -8.80 14.33 15.79
N LEU A 130 -8.62 14.03 14.50
CA LEU A 130 -9.06 14.89 13.40
C LEU A 130 -10.56 15.07 13.36
N LYS A 131 -11.34 14.00 13.62
CA LYS A 131 -12.80 14.08 13.75
C LYS A 131 -13.20 15.09 14.83
N MET A 132 -12.66 14.91 16.03
CA MET A 132 -12.96 15.80 17.18
C MET A 132 -12.53 17.24 16.91
N ALA A 133 -11.36 17.45 16.32
CA ALA A 133 -10.85 18.78 16.00
C ALA A 133 -11.70 19.47 14.94
N ALA A 134 -12.08 18.77 13.88
CA ALA A 134 -12.93 19.32 12.82
C ALA A 134 -14.32 19.70 13.35
N GLU A 135 -14.95 18.85 14.17
CA GLU A 135 -16.21 19.15 14.84
C GLU A 135 -16.09 20.41 15.74
N LYS A 136 -15.03 20.50 16.54
CA LYS A 136 -14.78 21.63 17.44
C LYS A 136 -14.54 22.95 16.68
N ASN A 137 -13.81 22.89 15.58
CA ASN A 137 -13.36 24.07 14.85
C ASN A 137 -14.33 24.47 13.71
N GLY A 138 -15.32 23.65 13.38
CA GLY A 138 -16.24 23.88 12.25
C GLY A 138 -15.53 23.77 10.89
N THR A 139 -14.61 22.82 10.73
CA THR A 139 -13.81 22.58 9.52
C THR A 139 -14.13 21.20 8.91
N PRO A 140 -15.32 21.01 8.33
CA PRO A 140 -15.75 19.71 7.78
C PRO A 140 -14.85 19.21 6.65
N GLU A 141 -14.21 20.09 5.88
CA GLU A 141 -13.23 19.74 4.84
C GLU A 141 -11.99 19.03 5.37
N VAL A 142 -11.55 19.36 6.59
CA VAL A 142 -10.42 18.66 7.24
C VAL A 142 -10.83 17.23 7.59
N PHE A 143 -12.05 17.04 8.08
CA PHE A 143 -12.56 15.70 8.36
C PHE A 143 -12.81 14.90 7.07
N ALA A 144 -13.29 15.53 6.01
CA ALA A 144 -13.45 14.92 4.70
C ALA A 144 -12.12 14.38 4.16
N LEU A 145 -11.04 15.17 4.27
CA LEU A 145 -9.69 14.71 3.95
C LEU A 145 -9.26 13.53 4.83
N ALA A 146 -9.50 13.60 6.14
CA ALA A 146 -9.19 12.52 7.07
C ALA A 146 -9.96 11.23 6.75
N GLN A 147 -11.22 11.32 6.28
CA GLN A 147 -12.00 10.15 5.84
C GLN A 147 -11.38 9.48 4.61
N ILE A 148 -10.98 10.26 3.60
CA ILE A 148 -10.29 9.73 2.42
C ILE A 148 -8.98 9.02 2.83
N LEU A 149 -8.18 9.62 3.72
CA LEU A 149 -6.94 9.04 4.22
C LEU A 149 -7.17 7.75 5.03
N LYS A 150 -8.20 7.74 5.90
CA LYS A 150 -8.62 6.54 6.64
C LYS A 150 -8.91 5.39 5.67
N ILE A 151 -9.75 5.63 4.67
CA ILE A 151 -10.14 4.60 3.71
C ILE A 151 -8.93 4.16 2.89
N SER A 152 -8.04 5.08 2.49
CA SER A 152 -6.78 4.77 1.78
C SER A 152 -5.86 3.83 2.56
N ALA A 153 -5.89 3.87 3.89
CA ALA A 153 -5.14 2.95 4.75
C ALA A 153 -5.94 1.66 5.03
N TRP A 154 -7.20 1.78 5.48
CA TRP A 154 -7.97 0.68 6.05
C TRP A 154 -8.50 -0.32 5.03
N HIS A 155 -8.71 0.05 3.76
CA HIS A 155 -9.07 -0.93 2.73
C HIS A 155 -8.00 -2.04 2.61
N LYS A 156 -6.72 -1.73 2.88
CA LYS A 156 -5.63 -2.72 2.86
C LYS A 156 -5.76 -3.73 4.00
N THR A 157 -6.22 -3.27 5.18
CA THR A 157 -6.52 -4.18 6.31
C THR A 157 -7.65 -5.13 5.94
N LEU A 158 -8.76 -4.56 5.43
CA LEU A 158 -9.92 -5.33 4.97
C LEU A 158 -9.53 -6.38 3.92
N GLU A 159 -8.72 -5.97 2.96
CA GLU A 159 -8.26 -6.81 1.86
C GLU A 159 -7.18 -7.83 2.27
N SER A 160 -6.48 -7.60 3.37
CA SER A 160 -5.48 -8.54 3.89
C SER A 160 -6.08 -9.56 4.86
N PHE A 161 -7.01 -9.14 5.72
CA PHE A 161 -7.52 -9.96 6.84
C PHE A 161 -8.99 -10.38 6.70
N GLY A 162 -9.82 -9.60 6.02
CA GLY A 162 -11.28 -9.76 5.96
C GLY A 162 -11.99 -8.93 7.03
N PRO A 163 -13.04 -9.43 7.70
CA PRO A 163 -13.78 -8.70 8.71
C PRO A 163 -12.89 -7.92 9.68
N MET A 164 -13.27 -6.69 10.02
CA MET A 164 -12.45 -5.82 10.87
C MET A 164 -13.34 -4.85 11.66
N PRO A 165 -12.85 -4.28 12.77
CA PRO A 165 -13.57 -3.20 13.46
C PRO A 165 -13.64 -1.97 12.54
N TYR A 166 -14.83 -1.47 12.22
CA TYR A 166 -15.01 -0.31 11.34
C TYR A 166 -16.04 0.68 11.86
N SER A 167 -17.32 0.30 11.93
CA SER A 167 -18.41 1.19 12.34
C SER A 167 -18.28 1.68 13.78
N HIS A 168 -17.77 0.83 14.64
CA HIS A 168 -17.55 1.08 16.06
C HIS A 168 -16.09 1.41 16.43
N ALA A 169 -15.22 1.63 15.44
CA ALA A 169 -13.79 1.85 15.69
C ALA A 169 -13.48 3.08 16.56
N ALA A 170 -14.38 4.07 16.60
CA ALA A 170 -14.23 5.26 17.43
C ALA A 170 -14.76 5.09 18.85
N ASP A 171 -15.46 4.00 19.18
CA ASP A 171 -16.08 3.81 20.48
C ASP A 171 -15.04 3.73 21.60
N ALA A 172 -15.40 4.28 22.76
CA ALA A 172 -14.55 4.27 23.94
C ALA A 172 -14.67 2.93 24.70
N THR A 173 -14.47 1.82 23.99
CA THR A 173 -14.49 0.47 24.54
C THR A 173 -13.30 -0.33 24.07
N MET A 174 -12.86 -1.30 24.89
CA MET A 174 -11.81 -2.24 24.50
C MET A 174 -12.35 -3.42 23.66
N ASN A 175 -13.67 -3.62 23.67
CA ASN A 175 -14.32 -4.76 23.05
C ASN A 175 -15.11 -4.31 21.80
N ILE A 176 -14.37 -3.88 20.77
CA ILE A 176 -14.96 -3.40 19.52
C ILE A 176 -15.35 -4.59 18.63
N PRO A 177 -16.64 -4.73 18.25
CA PRO A 177 -17.05 -5.79 17.34
C PRO A 177 -16.47 -5.57 15.95
N PHE A 178 -16.34 -6.65 15.18
CA PHE A 178 -15.97 -6.60 13.79
C PHE A 178 -17.22 -6.45 12.92
N ASP A 179 -17.06 -5.73 11.83
CA ASP A 179 -18.06 -5.64 10.76
C ASP A 179 -17.66 -6.61 9.63
N SER A 180 -18.67 -7.11 8.91
CA SER A 180 -18.44 -7.94 7.73
C SER A 180 -17.82 -7.13 6.59
N GLU A 181 -17.13 -7.80 5.67
CA GLU A 181 -16.50 -7.13 4.54
C GLU A 181 -17.51 -6.31 3.71
N LYS A 182 -18.72 -6.83 3.49
CA LYS A 182 -19.78 -6.10 2.77
C LYS A 182 -20.21 -4.83 3.50
N GLU A 183 -20.39 -4.89 4.82
CA GLU A 183 -20.74 -3.73 5.65
C GLU A 183 -19.64 -2.68 5.59
N VAL A 184 -18.37 -3.10 5.71
CA VAL A 184 -17.22 -2.17 5.65
C VAL A 184 -17.12 -1.50 4.26
N TYR A 185 -17.23 -2.24 3.16
CA TYR A 185 -17.22 -1.63 1.82
C TYR A 185 -18.37 -0.66 1.62
N THR A 186 -19.57 -1.01 2.10
CA THR A 186 -20.75 -0.12 2.00
C THR A 186 -20.50 1.19 2.76
N ALA A 187 -19.98 1.10 3.99
CA ALA A 187 -19.63 2.27 4.79
C ALA A 187 -18.52 3.10 4.12
N MET A 188 -17.48 2.46 3.57
CA MET A 188 -16.42 3.16 2.83
C MET A 188 -16.97 3.95 1.63
N PHE A 189 -17.91 3.39 0.88
CA PHE A 189 -18.53 4.09 -0.24
C PHE A 189 -19.38 5.30 0.20
N GLU A 190 -20.15 5.16 1.26
CA GLU A 190 -20.95 6.24 1.81
C GLU A 190 -20.08 7.37 2.37
N GLU A 191 -19.04 7.03 3.10
CA GLU A 191 -18.07 7.99 3.64
C GLU A 191 -17.26 8.68 2.54
N LEU A 192 -16.83 7.96 1.50
CA LEU A 192 -16.17 8.57 0.34
C LEU A 192 -17.12 9.53 -0.39
N THR A 193 -18.40 9.15 -0.55
CA THR A 193 -19.39 10.03 -1.17
C THR A 193 -19.48 11.36 -0.42
N ALA A 194 -19.70 11.32 0.89
CA ALA A 194 -19.81 12.52 1.70
C ALA A 194 -18.50 13.36 1.71
N ALA A 195 -17.34 12.70 1.79
CA ALA A 195 -16.06 13.40 1.77
C ALA A 195 -15.76 14.07 0.42
N ILE A 196 -16.10 13.41 -0.70
CA ILE A 196 -15.95 13.94 -2.05
C ILE A 196 -16.90 15.15 -2.25
N GLU A 197 -18.15 15.07 -1.80
CA GLU A 197 -19.11 16.18 -1.87
C GLU A 197 -18.59 17.42 -1.13
N GLU A 198 -18.11 17.27 0.11
CA GLU A 198 -17.52 18.36 0.90
C GLU A 198 -16.30 18.98 0.21
N LEU A 199 -15.36 18.14 -0.27
CA LEU A 199 -14.17 18.65 -0.93
C LEU A 199 -14.47 19.24 -2.32
N THR A 200 -15.54 18.83 -2.99
CA THR A 200 -15.96 19.42 -4.26
C THR A 200 -16.37 20.88 -4.06
N GLU A 201 -17.13 21.20 -3.01
CA GLU A 201 -17.45 22.58 -2.68
C GLU A 201 -16.20 23.44 -2.46
N LYS A 202 -15.20 22.88 -1.77
CA LYS A 202 -13.91 23.58 -1.53
C LYS A 202 -13.14 23.77 -2.84
N ALA A 203 -13.11 22.76 -3.72
CA ALA A 203 -12.46 22.83 -5.03
C ALA A 203 -13.08 23.91 -5.93
N GLU A 204 -14.41 23.96 -6.00
CA GLU A 204 -15.15 24.97 -6.77
C GLU A 204 -14.90 26.41 -6.27
N ASN A 205 -14.66 26.58 -4.98
CA ASN A 205 -14.35 27.87 -4.36
C ASN A 205 -12.84 28.17 -4.28
N GLY A 206 -11.97 27.31 -4.81
CA GLY A 206 -10.52 27.48 -4.81
C GLY A 206 -9.90 27.47 -3.40
N VAL A 207 -10.54 26.77 -2.46
CA VAL A 207 -10.06 26.67 -1.06
C VAL A 207 -8.94 25.65 -0.98
N ASN A 208 -7.83 26.07 -0.35
CA ASN A 208 -6.73 25.17 -0.02
C ASN A 208 -7.03 24.46 1.30
N VAL A 209 -6.96 23.11 1.31
CA VAL A 209 -7.27 22.29 2.48
C VAL A 209 -5.98 21.77 3.12
N MET A 210 -5.55 22.38 4.22
CA MET A 210 -4.37 21.97 5.00
C MET A 210 -3.05 21.92 4.23
N GLY A 211 -2.87 22.80 3.21
CA GLY A 211 -1.77 22.72 2.25
C GLY A 211 -0.36 22.74 2.84
N ALA A 212 -0.15 23.44 3.96
CA ALA A 212 1.14 23.45 4.65
C ALA A 212 1.54 22.08 5.23
N TYR A 213 0.57 21.17 5.41
CA TYR A 213 0.74 19.84 6.02
C TYR A 213 0.38 18.70 5.09
N ASP A 214 -0.12 19.01 3.89
CA ASP A 214 -0.47 18.02 2.87
C ASP A 214 0.74 17.75 1.97
N ALA A 215 1.44 16.65 2.27
CA ALA A 215 2.61 16.23 1.51
C ALA A 215 2.25 15.59 0.14
N VAL A 216 0.97 15.34 -0.13
CA VAL A 216 0.52 14.67 -1.36
C VAL A 216 0.16 15.66 -2.45
N TYR A 217 -0.72 16.61 -2.13
CA TYR A 217 -1.26 17.55 -3.12
C TYR A 217 -1.16 19.03 -2.70
N ALA A 218 -0.43 19.33 -1.63
CA ALA A 218 -0.28 20.69 -1.09
C ALA A 218 -1.63 21.41 -0.88
N GLY A 219 -2.65 20.66 -0.47
CA GLY A 219 -3.99 21.17 -0.17
C GLY A 219 -4.90 21.39 -1.39
N ASP A 220 -4.53 20.91 -2.57
CA ASP A 220 -5.35 21.01 -3.78
C ASP A 220 -6.60 20.11 -3.65
N ALA A 221 -7.73 20.74 -3.32
CA ALA A 221 -9.01 20.04 -3.15
C ALA A 221 -9.47 19.36 -4.45
N THR A 222 -9.18 19.93 -5.63
CA THR A 222 -9.53 19.32 -6.93
C THR A 222 -8.81 17.98 -7.10
N LYS A 223 -7.53 17.91 -6.77
CA LYS A 223 -6.76 16.65 -6.83
C LYS A 223 -7.24 15.64 -5.79
N TRP A 224 -7.62 16.08 -4.59
CA TRP A 224 -8.21 15.20 -3.58
C TRP A 224 -9.56 14.62 -4.01
N VAL A 225 -10.41 15.40 -4.69
CA VAL A 225 -11.66 14.92 -5.28
C VAL A 225 -11.38 13.88 -6.38
N LYS A 226 -10.46 14.16 -7.30
CA LYS A 226 -10.04 13.20 -8.33
C LYS A 226 -9.52 11.89 -7.72
N TYR A 227 -8.69 11.99 -6.67
CA TYR A 227 -8.19 10.84 -5.94
C TYR A 227 -9.31 10.06 -5.26
N GLY A 228 -10.21 10.74 -4.54
CA GLY A 228 -11.36 10.13 -3.87
C GLY A 228 -12.26 9.36 -4.84
N ASN A 229 -12.58 9.96 -5.99
CA ASN A 229 -13.34 9.30 -7.07
C ASN A 229 -12.59 8.09 -7.64
N SER A 230 -11.27 8.20 -7.83
CA SER A 230 -10.44 7.10 -8.35
C SER A 230 -10.34 5.95 -7.34
N LEU A 231 -10.23 6.26 -6.05
CA LEU A 231 -10.28 5.28 -4.97
C LEU A 231 -11.67 4.61 -4.91
N MET A 232 -12.75 5.37 -5.04
CA MET A 232 -14.11 4.83 -5.14
C MET A 232 -14.25 3.86 -6.31
N LEU A 233 -13.71 4.21 -7.49
CA LEU A 233 -13.71 3.33 -8.66
C LEU A 233 -12.89 2.05 -8.41
N ARG A 234 -11.71 2.16 -7.77
CA ARG A 234 -10.89 0.99 -7.38
C ARG A 234 -11.68 0.03 -6.50
N LEU A 235 -12.30 0.56 -5.43
CA LEU A 235 -13.10 -0.25 -4.50
C LEU A 235 -14.36 -0.82 -5.15
N ALA A 236 -15.02 -0.07 -6.04
CA ALA A 236 -16.15 -0.55 -6.81
C ALA A 236 -15.78 -1.75 -7.68
N MET A 237 -14.66 -1.66 -8.42
CA MET A 237 -14.18 -2.79 -9.22
C MET A 237 -13.73 -3.97 -8.34
N ARG A 238 -13.26 -3.70 -7.12
CA ARG A 238 -12.90 -4.72 -6.14
C ARG A 238 -14.08 -5.64 -5.81
N VAL A 239 -15.25 -5.08 -5.56
CA VAL A 239 -16.43 -5.85 -5.14
C VAL A 239 -17.26 -6.37 -6.32
N ARG A 240 -16.85 -6.12 -7.56
CA ARG A 240 -17.65 -6.41 -8.78
C ARG A 240 -18.13 -7.85 -8.91
N PHE A 241 -17.32 -8.82 -8.50
CA PHE A 241 -17.70 -10.24 -8.59
C PHE A 241 -18.61 -10.67 -7.44
N ALA A 242 -18.56 -9.98 -6.31
CA ALA A 242 -19.35 -10.29 -5.12
C ALA A 242 -20.70 -9.57 -5.10
N ASP A 243 -20.74 -8.32 -5.57
CA ASP A 243 -21.95 -7.48 -5.64
C ASP A 243 -21.86 -6.53 -6.84
N ALA A 244 -22.32 -7.01 -7.99
CA ALA A 244 -22.22 -6.28 -9.26
C ALA A 244 -23.05 -4.98 -9.26
N GLU A 245 -24.20 -4.95 -8.56
CA GLU A 245 -25.06 -3.77 -8.48
C GLU A 245 -24.43 -2.68 -7.63
N LEU A 246 -23.91 -3.03 -6.46
CA LEU A 246 -23.14 -2.12 -5.61
C LEU A 246 -21.94 -1.56 -6.36
N ALA A 247 -21.20 -2.42 -7.04
CA ALA A 247 -20.03 -2.04 -7.84
C ALA A 247 -20.40 -1.06 -8.95
N LYS A 248 -21.41 -1.37 -9.76
CA LYS A 248 -21.87 -0.52 -10.87
C LYS A 248 -22.34 0.85 -10.37
N LYS A 249 -23.08 0.88 -9.27
CA LYS A 249 -23.57 2.13 -8.65
C LYS A 249 -22.41 3.09 -8.38
N TYR A 250 -21.42 2.65 -7.62
CA TYR A 250 -20.32 3.51 -7.20
C TYR A 250 -19.28 3.75 -8.30
N ALA A 251 -19.06 2.79 -9.20
CA ALA A 251 -18.26 3.04 -10.39
C ALA A 251 -18.88 4.13 -11.28
N THR A 252 -20.22 4.10 -11.48
CA THR A 252 -20.92 5.13 -12.23
C THR A 252 -20.83 6.50 -11.57
N GLN A 253 -21.00 6.56 -10.25
CA GLN A 253 -20.87 7.79 -9.48
C GLN A 253 -19.45 8.38 -9.64
N ALA A 254 -18.42 7.57 -9.50
CA ALA A 254 -17.03 8.01 -9.60
C ALA A 254 -16.68 8.58 -10.98
N VAL A 255 -17.04 7.90 -12.07
CA VAL A 255 -16.64 8.32 -13.43
C VAL A 255 -17.47 9.48 -13.97
N ASN A 256 -18.69 9.68 -13.46
CA ASN A 256 -19.61 10.75 -13.88
C ASN A 256 -19.56 11.99 -12.99
N HIS A 257 -18.70 12.01 -11.98
CA HIS A 257 -18.53 13.17 -11.12
C HIS A 257 -18.05 14.39 -11.93
N SER A 258 -18.50 15.60 -11.61
CA SER A 258 -18.19 16.83 -12.36
C SER A 258 -16.68 17.09 -12.50
N ILE A 259 -15.91 16.88 -11.42
CA ILE A 259 -14.45 16.99 -11.41
C ILE A 259 -13.78 15.73 -12.01
N GLY A 260 -14.45 14.58 -11.93
CA GLY A 260 -14.01 13.31 -12.52
C GLY A 260 -12.98 12.57 -11.67
N VAL A 261 -12.33 11.60 -12.34
CA VAL A 261 -11.26 10.76 -11.80
C VAL A 261 -9.89 11.26 -12.26
N MET A 262 -8.81 10.66 -11.75
CA MET A 262 -7.44 10.93 -12.20
C MET A 262 -7.26 10.52 -13.67
N THR A 263 -6.68 11.41 -14.48
CA THR A 263 -6.50 11.20 -15.93
C THR A 263 -5.14 11.66 -16.45
N ALA A 264 -4.35 12.33 -15.65
CA ALA A 264 -3.05 12.85 -16.02
C ALA A 264 -1.96 12.32 -15.07
N LYS A 265 -0.72 12.28 -15.57
CA LYS A 265 0.47 11.90 -14.78
C LYS A 265 0.56 12.70 -13.47
N ASP A 266 0.25 14.00 -13.53
CA ASP A 266 0.34 14.92 -12.40
C ASP A 266 -0.83 14.80 -11.40
N ASP A 267 -1.82 13.95 -11.69
CA ASP A 267 -2.88 13.59 -10.74
C ASP A 267 -2.42 12.52 -9.73
N ALA A 268 -1.24 11.92 -9.91
CA ALA A 268 -0.75 10.81 -9.08
C ALA A 268 -0.78 11.14 -7.58
N ALA A 269 -1.43 10.26 -6.81
CA ALA A 269 -1.37 10.32 -5.35
C ALA A 269 -0.09 9.63 -4.89
N GLN A 270 0.79 10.40 -4.27
CA GLN A 270 2.13 9.93 -3.92
C GLN A 270 2.70 10.65 -2.70
N MET A 271 3.52 9.94 -1.94
CA MET A 271 4.40 10.54 -0.94
C MET A 271 5.78 10.77 -1.54
N SER A 272 6.32 11.95 -1.31
CA SER A 272 7.66 12.35 -1.72
C SER A 272 8.22 13.40 -0.76
N GLN A 273 9.42 13.93 -1.03
CA GLN A 273 9.97 15.05 -0.28
C GLN A 273 9.05 16.28 -0.38
N GLY A 274 8.65 16.86 0.73
CA GLY A 274 7.82 18.06 0.78
C GLY A 274 7.15 18.31 2.13
N ALA A 275 6.37 19.37 2.23
CA ALA A 275 5.49 19.72 3.36
C ALA A 275 6.08 19.43 4.76
N GLY A 276 7.28 19.93 5.06
CA GLY A 276 7.94 19.76 6.36
C GLY A 276 8.44 18.35 6.68
N MET A 277 8.40 17.43 5.70
CA MET A 277 8.83 16.06 5.85
C MET A 277 10.04 15.75 4.98
N THR A 278 11.09 15.18 5.56
CA THR A 278 12.12 14.49 4.78
C THR A 278 11.59 13.12 4.36
N PHE A 279 11.95 12.67 3.17
CA PHE A 279 11.41 11.46 2.56
C PHE A 279 12.54 10.55 2.11
N ARG A 280 12.34 9.26 2.29
CA ARG A 280 13.15 8.22 1.67
C ARG A 280 12.26 7.06 1.24
N ASN A 281 12.47 6.57 0.01
CA ASN A 281 11.79 5.36 -0.45
C ASN A 281 12.35 4.12 0.26
N ASN A 282 11.49 3.34 0.90
CA ASN A 282 11.90 2.17 1.67
C ASN A 282 12.57 1.09 0.81
N ILE A 283 12.08 0.86 -0.41
CA ILE A 283 12.57 -0.20 -1.29
C ILE A 283 14.02 0.06 -1.72
N GLU A 284 14.42 1.33 -1.87
CA GLU A 284 15.81 1.68 -2.16
C GLU A 284 16.75 1.15 -1.05
N TRP A 285 16.37 1.34 0.22
CA TRP A 285 17.16 0.84 1.34
C TRP A 285 17.21 -0.69 1.40
N LEU A 286 16.06 -1.36 1.15
CA LEU A 286 15.97 -2.82 1.12
C LEU A 286 16.81 -3.42 -0.01
N ALA A 287 16.84 -2.78 -1.17
CA ALA A 287 17.63 -3.22 -2.32
C ALA A 287 19.14 -2.92 -2.17
N GLY A 288 19.46 -1.77 -1.59
CA GLY A 288 20.82 -1.27 -1.42
C GLY A 288 21.45 -1.74 -0.11
N ASN A 289 21.08 -1.11 1.00
CA ASN A 289 21.73 -1.30 2.30
C ASN A 289 21.51 -2.71 2.88
N TYR A 290 20.29 -3.23 2.80
CA TYR A 290 20.00 -4.59 3.25
C TYR A 290 20.38 -5.64 2.21
N ASN A 291 20.61 -5.23 0.96
CA ASN A 291 20.99 -6.09 -0.14
C ASN A 291 19.97 -7.23 -0.41
N GLU A 292 18.70 -7.00 -0.18
CA GLU A 292 17.64 -8.02 -0.18
C GLU A 292 16.78 -7.97 -1.44
N ALA A 293 16.04 -6.87 -1.65
CA ALA A 293 15.06 -6.77 -2.74
C ALA A 293 15.69 -6.95 -4.11
N ARG A 294 15.17 -7.90 -4.87
CA ARG A 294 15.59 -8.24 -6.23
C ARG A 294 14.39 -8.44 -7.14
N MET A 295 14.60 -8.39 -8.44
CA MET A 295 13.59 -8.73 -9.45
C MET A 295 13.09 -10.16 -9.22
N GLY A 296 11.77 -10.33 -9.12
CA GLY A 296 11.13 -11.64 -9.07
C GLY A 296 11.01 -12.28 -10.46
N SER A 297 11.00 -13.60 -10.53
CA SER A 297 10.93 -14.32 -11.81
C SER A 297 9.60 -14.10 -12.55
N SER A 298 8.50 -13.84 -11.85
CA SER A 298 7.23 -13.57 -12.52
C SER A 298 7.27 -12.28 -13.32
N ILE A 299 7.65 -11.15 -12.71
CA ILE A 299 7.75 -9.87 -13.43
C ILE A 299 8.81 -9.95 -14.54
N PHE A 300 9.92 -10.67 -14.30
CA PHE A 300 10.93 -10.93 -15.31
C PHE A 300 10.34 -11.62 -16.55
N SER A 301 9.56 -12.71 -16.36
CA SER A 301 8.94 -13.45 -17.45
C SER A 301 8.06 -12.57 -18.35
N TYR A 302 7.30 -11.65 -17.74
CA TYR A 302 6.44 -10.72 -18.47
C TYR A 302 7.23 -9.63 -19.18
N LEU A 303 8.09 -8.90 -18.46
CA LEU A 303 8.83 -7.77 -19.04
C LEU A 303 9.79 -8.22 -20.13
N MET A 304 10.53 -9.31 -19.91
CA MET A 304 11.43 -9.86 -20.91
C MET A 304 10.68 -10.51 -22.08
N GLY A 305 9.55 -11.16 -21.82
CA GLY A 305 8.76 -11.83 -22.84
C GLY A 305 8.08 -10.86 -23.80
N TYR A 306 7.53 -9.77 -23.29
CA TYR A 306 6.94 -8.70 -24.09
C TYR A 306 7.96 -7.76 -24.73
N GLU A 307 9.25 -7.90 -24.40
CA GLU A 307 10.27 -6.88 -24.72
C GLU A 307 9.81 -5.50 -24.22
N ASP A 308 9.29 -5.48 -22.98
CA ASP A 308 8.60 -4.32 -22.41
C ASP A 308 9.61 -3.19 -22.11
N PRO A 309 9.43 -1.99 -22.69
CA PRO A 309 10.38 -0.89 -22.50
C PRO A 309 10.46 -0.40 -21.05
N ARG A 310 9.48 -0.72 -20.20
CA ARG A 310 9.50 -0.41 -18.76
C ARG A 310 10.54 -1.25 -18.00
N LEU A 311 11.08 -2.33 -18.56
CA LEU A 311 12.07 -3.17 -17.90
C LEU A 311 13.26 -2.37 -17.39
N SER A 312 13.87 -1.56 -18.25
CA SER A 312 15.05 -0.76 -17.90
C SER A 312 14.75 0.42 -16.96
N VAL A 313 13.47 0.79 -16.87
CA VAL A 313 12.99 1.81 -15.92
C VAL A 313 12.76 1.19 -14.54
N TYR A 314 12.19 0.00 -14.48
CA TYR A 314 11.84 -0.67 -13.23
C TYR A 314 13.02 -1.36 -12.55
N PHE A 315 13.97 -1.88 -13.35
CA PHE A 315 15.07 -2.67 -12.82
C PHE A 315 16.41 -2.24 -13.41
N LEU A 316 17.43 -2.24 -12.57
CA LEU A 316 18.81 -2.11 -12.98
C LEU A 316 19.29 -3.42 -13.63
N PRO A 317 20.25 -3.37 -14.57
CA PRO A 317 20.95 -4.56 -15.00
C PRO A 317 21.51 -5.34 -13.82
N MET A 318 21.76 -6.63 -14.01
CA MET A 318 22.38 -7.47 -12.98
C MET A 318 23.77 -6.95 -12.57
N ASP A 319 24.14 -7.20 -11.33
CA ASP A 319 25.47 -6.88 -10.82
C ASP A 319 26.48 -8.04 -11.07
N GLY A 320 27.69 -7.71 -11.53
CA GLY A 320 28.81 -8.65 -11.65
C GLY A 320 28.69 -9.64 -12.81
N ASN A 321 29.41 -10.77 -12.72
CA ASN A 321 29.60 -11.75 -13.77
C ASN A 321 28.93 -13.08 -13.45
N ALA A 322 27.64 -13.10 -13.11
CA ALA A 322 26.93 -14.36 -12.95
C ALA A 322 26.84 -15.09 -14.30
N SER A 323 26.99 -16.41 -14.27
CA SER A 323 26.97 -17.26 -15.46
C SER A 323 25.67 -18.08 -15.58
N TYR A 324 24.70 -17.88 -14.69
CA TYR A 324 23.45 -18.66 -14.64
C TYR A 324 22.24 -17.72 -14.52
N GLY A 325 21.19 -18.04 -15.27
CA GLY A 325 19.94 -17.28 -15.26
C GLY A 325 20.05 -15.86 -15.82
N VAL A 326 21.04 -15.61 -16.66
CA VAL A 326 21.31 -14.30 -17.25
C VAL A 326 20.70 -14.21 -18.63
N GLU A 327 19.95 -13.15 -18.89
CA GLU A 327 19.36 -12.89 -20.19
C GLU A 327 19.59 -11.46 -20.65
N ALA A 328 19.75 -11.29 -21.96
CA ALA A 328 20.04 -10.00 -22.56
C ALA A 328 18.76 -9.29 -23.01
N PHE A 329 18.72 -7.98 -22.78
CA PHE A 329 17.69 -7.06 -23.29
C PHE A 329 18.35 -5.69 -23.53
N ASP A 330 18.18 -5.14 -24.73
CA ASP A 330 18.70 -3.82 -25.13
C ASP A 330 20.19 -3.61 -24.75
N GLY A 331 21.03 -4.59 -25.07
CA GLY A 331 22.47 -4.54 -24.78
C GLY A 331 22.86 -4.64 -23.31
N LYS A 332 21.92 -4.85 -22.41
CA LYS A 332 22.11 -5.04 -20.97
C LYS A 332 21.71 -6.47 -20.57
N THR A 333 22.17 -6.92 -19.42
CA THR A 333 21.85 -8.25 -18.90
C THR A 333 21.04 -8.18 -17.63
N TYR A 334 20.03 -9.05 -17.50
CA TYR A 334 19.11 -9.11 -16.37
C TYR A 334 19.08 -10.53 -15.81
N GLN A 335 18.81 -10.61 -14.52
CA GLN A 335 18.72 -11.86 -13.79
C GLN A 335 17.66 -11.72 -12.70
N ALA A 336 16.83 -12.73 -12.50
CA ALA A 336 15.75 -12.71 -11.50
C ALA A 336 15.92 -13.78 -10.43
N VAL A 337 15.30 -13.58 -9.29
CA VAL A 337 15.17 -14.57 -8.23
C VAL A 337 14.03 -15.52 -8.57
N PRO A 338 14.26 -16.84 -8.63
CA PRO A 338 13.22 -17.82 -8.89
C PRO A 338 12.12 -17.81 -7.81
N ALA A 339 10.86 -18.00 -8.23
CA ALA A 339 9.72 -17.99 -7.33
C ALA A 339 9.83 -19.07 -6.24
N GLY A 340 9.53 -18.72 -5.00
CA GLY A 340 9.39 -19.64 -3.89
C GLY A 340 10.64 -20.44 -3.54
N HIS A 341 11.81 -19.84 -3.64
CA HIS A 341 13.04 -20.49 -3.16
C HIS A 341 13.04 -20.58 -1.62
N ALA A 342 13.60 -21.67 -1.11
CA ALA A 342 13.80 -21.88 0.33
C ALA A 342 15.29 -21.82 0.71
N ASN A 343 16.11 -21.22 -0.12
CA ASN A 343 17.54 -21.13 0.11
C ASN A 343 17.83 -20.09 1.19
N ALA A 344 18.51 -20.55 2.24
CA ALA A 344 18.93 -19.72 3.37
C ALA A 344 20.37 -19.20 3.24
N GLN A 345 21.05 -19.53 2.13
CA GLN A 345 22.45 -19.13 1.95
C GLN A 345 22.57 -17.76 1.32
N ASN A 346 23.54 -17.02 1.79
CA ASN A 346 23.94 -15.74 1.25
C ASN A 346 24.39 -15.85 -0.20
N ASP A 347 24.19 -14.75 -0.90
CA ASP A 347 24.87 -14.41 -2.14
C ASP A 347 24.49 -15.22 -3.38
N ILE A 348 23.59 -16.22 -3.28
CA ILE A 348 23.10 -16.95 -4.46
C ILE A 348 22.37 -16.03 -5.43
N TYR A 349 21.60 -15.08 -4.90
CA TYR A 349 20.80 -14.15 -5.67
C TYR A 349 21.33 -12.70 -5.63
N LYS A 350 22.54 -12.51 -5.11
CA LYS A 350 23.17 -11.19 -4.94
C LYS A 350 23.30 -10.44 -6.26
N SER A 351 23.64 -11.15 -7.33
CA SER A 351 23.80 -10.59 -8.67
C SER A 351 22.48 -10.27 -9.38
N CYS A 352 21.35 -10.79 -8.89
CA CYS A 352 20.06 -10.53 -9.52
C CYS A 352 19.75 -9.03 -9.56
N SER A 353 19.05 -8.64 -10.62
CA SER A 353 18.68 -7.26 -10.91
C SER A 353 17.95 -6.60 -9.74
N LYS A 354 18.42 -5.44 -9.33
CA LYS A 354 17.79 -4.61 -8.28
C LYS A 354 16.68 -3.75 -8.86
N PRO A 355 15.65 -3.40 -8.08
CA PRO A 355 14.73 -2.36 -8.48
C PRO A 355 15.49 -1.04 -8.71
N ASN A 356 15.17 -0.33 -9.79
CA ASN A 356 15.72 0.97 -10.13
C ASN A 356 14.97 2.08 -9.37
N ILE A 357 15.02 2.01 -8.06
CA ILE A 357 14.36 2.94 -7.15
C ILE A 357 15.43 3.68 -6.36
N GLN A 358 15.38 5.01 -6.40
CA GLN A 358 16.29 5.90 -5.69
C GLN A 358 15.64 6.38 -4.38
N SER A 359 16.43 6.94 -3.47
CA SER A 359 15.92 7.46 -2.20
C SER A 359 14.80 8.49 -2.37
N GLY A 360 14.87 9.33 -3.39
CA GLY A 360 13.85 10.34 -3.72
C GLY A 360 12.73 9.86 -4.64
N THR A 361 12.74 8.59 -5.08
CA THR A 361 11.64 8.07 -5.91
C THR A 361 10.33 8.05 -5.11
N PRO A 362 9.25 8.68 -5.58
CA PRO A 362 7.99 8.72 -4.85
C PRO A 362 7.42 7.35 -4.51
N THR A 363 6.70 7.26 -3.40
CA THR A 363 5.87 6.09 -3.04
C THR A 363 4.44 6.37 -3.50
N TYR A 364 3.99 5.66 -4.53
CA TYR A 364 2.70 5.88 -5.17
C TYR A 364 1.57 5.10 -4.48
N TRP A 365 0.44 5.77 -4.22
CA TRP A 365 -0.79 5.16 -3.71
C TRP A 365 -1.73 4.74 -4.83
N LEU A 366 -1.87 5.64 -5.83
CA LEU A 366 -2.69 5.45 -7.02
C LEU A 366 -2.18 6.35 -8.14
N ARG A 367 -2.16 5.82 -9.38
CA ARG A 367 -1.74 6.56 -10.57
C ARG A 367 -2.82 6.53 -11.65
N ALA A 368 -2.77 7.48 -12.58
CA ALA A 368 -3.76 7.59 -13.65
C ALA A 368 -3.80 6.35 -14.56
N SER A 369 -2.67 5.70 -14.81
CA SER A 369 -2.64 4.45 -15.59
C SER A 369 -3.53 3.36 -14.99
N GLU A 370 -3.52 3.19 -13.67
CA GLU A 370 -4.41 2.25 -12.99
C GLU A 370 -5.88 2.62 -13.22
N VAL A 371 -6.23 3.90 -13.13
CA VAL A 371 -7.61 4.38 -13.33
C VAL A 371 -8.09 4.07 -14.75
N TYR A 372 -7.25 4.21 -15.77
CA TYR A 372 -7.58 3.81 -17.13
C TYR A 372 -7.85 2.31 -17.25
N PHE A 373 -7.07 1.46 -16.58
CA PHE A 373 -7.34 0.01 -16.56
C PHE A 373 -8.62 -0.35 -15.79
N LEU A 374 -8.94 0.35 -14.71
CA LEU A 374 -10.23 0.18 -14.02
C LEU A 374 -11.41 0.58 -14.92
N ARG A 375 -11.27 1.66 -15.70
CA ARG A 375 -12.27 2.07 -16.71
C ARG A 375 -12.36 1.05 -17.85
N ALA A 376 -11.25 0.47 -18.28
CA ALA A 376 -11.24 -0.58 -19.30
C ALA A 376 -12.01 -1.83 -18.82
N GLU A 377 -11.80 -2.25 -17.59
CA GLU A 377 -12.54 -3.36 -16.98
C GLU A 377 -14.03 -3.03 -16.84
N ALA A 378 -14.39 -1.82 -16.38
CA ALA A 378 -15.79 -1.39 -16.26
C ALA A 378 -16.49 -1.37 -17.62
N ALA A 379 -15.83 -0.83 -18.66
CA ALA A 379 -16.34 -0.79 -20.02
C ALA A 379 -16.45 -2.19 -20.68
N LEU A 380 -15.64 -3.15 -20.22
CA LEU A 380 -15.70 -4.54 -20.70
C LEU A 380 -16.98 -5.26 -20.26
N VAL A 381 -17.58 -4.83 -19.14
CA VAL A 381 -18.68 -5.55 -18.48
C VAL A 381 -19.97 -4.75 -18.35
N TRP A 382 -19.92 -3.43 -18.47
CA TRP A 382 -21.09 -2.56 -18.35
C TRP A 382 -21.18 -1.56 -19.49
N GLU A 383 -22.38 -1.35 -19.97
CA GLU A 383 -22.69 -0.24 -20.89
C GLU A 383 -22.59 1.11 -20.16
N GLY A 384 -22.24 2.17 -20.92
CA GLY A 384 -22.14 3.53 -20.40
C GLY A 384 -20.73 3.93 -19.91
N PHE A 385 -19.76 3.02 -19.93
CA PHE A 385 -18.38 3.28 -19.49
C PHE A 385 -17.40 3.58 -20.64
N GLY A 386 -17.88 3.70 -21.89
CA GLY A 386 -17.07 3.97 -23.06
C GLY A 386 -16.51 2.70 -23.71
N SER A 387 -15.35 2.80 -24.37
CA SER A 387 -14.71 1.68 -25.09
C SER A 387 -13.62 1.05 -24.24
N ALA A 388 -13.75 -0.24 -23.95
CA ALA A 388 -12.72 -1.02 -23.22
C ALA A 388 -11.37 -1.01 -23.94
N ASP A 389 -11.36 -1.11 -25.28
CA ASP A 389 -10.15 -1.04 -26.10
C ASP A 389 -9.45 0.31 -25.98
N SER A 390 -10.22 1.39 -26.07
CA SER A 390 -9.67 2.75 -25.94
C SER A 390 -9.08 2.99 -24.55
N TRP A 391 -9.76 2.55 -23.49
CA TRP A 391 -9.25 2.70 -22.12
C TRP A 391 -8.03 1.82 -21.86
N TYR A 392 -7.99 0.61 -22.40
CA TYR A 392 -6.83 -0.28 -22.30
C TYR A 392 -5.59 0.36 -22.94
N LYS A 393 -5.74 0.87 -24.18
CA LYS A 393 -4.65 1.60 -24.87
C LYS A 393 -4.18 2.81 -24.06
N GLN A 394 -5.12 3.63 -23.58
CA GLN A 394 -4.79 4.79 -22.74
C GLN A 394 -4.10 4.41 -21.44
N GLY A 395 -4.46 3.26 -20.84
CA GLY A 395 -3.80 2.75 -19.65
C GLY A 395 -2.33 2.39 -19.89
N ILE A 396 -2.02 1.76 -21.01
CA ILE A 396 -0.62 1.45 -21.39
C ILE A 396 0.14 2.74 -21.70
N ASP A 397 -0.44 3.62 -22.52
CA ASP A 397 0.16 4.90 -22.90
C ASP A 397 0.45 5.76 -21.65
N MET A 398 -0.50 5.88 -20.75
CA MET A 398 -0.32 6.60 -19.48
C MET A 398 0.77 5.96 -18.62
N SER A 399 0.82 4.62 -18.54
CA SER A 399 1.90 3.92 -17.84
C SER A 399 3.27 4.20 -18.46
N PHE A 400 3.36 4.30 -19.77
CA PHE A 400 4.59 4.72 -20.45
C PHE A 400 4.97 6.16 -20.08
N GLN A 401 4.03 7.10 -20.18
CA GLN A 401 4.24 8.50 -19.80
C GLN A 401 4.67 8.67 -18.34
N GLU A 402 4.02 7.96 -17.40
CA GLU A 402 4.36 7.97 -15.97
C GLU A 402 5.79 7.52 -15.71
N ASN A 403 6.31 6.63 -16.55
CA ASN A 403 7.63 6.04 -16.42
C ASN A 403 8.67 6.63 -17.40
N GLY A 404 8.31 7.68 -18.16
CA GLY A 404 9.22 8.34 -19.10
C GLY A 404 9.60 7.49 -20.30
N VAL A 405 8.81 6.46 -20.61
CA VAL A 405 8.95 5.63 -21.82
C VAL A 405 8.39 6.40 -23.01
N THR A 406 9.12 6.42 -24.12
CA THR A 406 8.77 7.15 -25.33
C THR A 406 8.45 6.22 -26.53
N ASP A 407 8.50 4.93 -26.32
CA ASP A 407 8.16 3.94 -27.33
C ASP A 407 6.69 4.07 -27.76
N PRO A 408 6.38 3.84 -29.06
CA PRO A 408 5.00 3.91 -29.52
C PRO A 408 4.14 2.82 -28.91
N VAL A 409 3.06 3.20 -28.24
CA VAL A 409 2.13 2.25 -27.60
C VAL A 409 1.51 1.29 -28.62
N ASP A 410 1.28 1.74 -29.85
CA ASP A 410 0.69 0.91 -30.91
C ASP A 410 1.62 -0.25 -31.33
N ASP A 411 2.92 -0.01 -31.41
CA ASP A 411 3.90 -1.06 -31.72
C ASP A 411 3.92 -2.12 -30.61
N TYR A 412 3.94 -1.70 -29.34
CA TYR A 412 3.85 -2.59 -28.20
C TYR A 412 2.56 -3.42 -28.19
N MET A 413 1.40 -2.77 -28.39
CA MET A 413 0.09 -3.44 -28.38
C MET A 413 -0.09 -4.39 -29.56
N ASN A 414 0.49 -4.11 -30.72
CA ASN A 414 0.36 -4.94 -31.93
C ASN A 414 1.39 -6.08 -32.00
N SER A 415 2.30 -6.18 -31.04
CA SER A 415 3.28 -7.25 -30.95
C SER A 415 2.61 -8.61 -30.72
N ASN A 416 3.21 -9.67 -31.29
CA ASN A 416 2.84 -11.07 -31.02
C ASN A 416 3.60 -11.68 -29.86
N LEU A 417 4.38 -10.89 -29.14
CA LEU A 417 5.17 -11.35 -28.01
C LEU A 417 4.29 -11.69 -26.82
N SER A 418 4.73 -12.68 -26.04
CA SER A 418 4.06 -13.17 -24.84
C SER A 418 5.08 -13.43 -23.72
N PRO A 419 4.66 -13.58 -22.47
CA PRO A 419 5.55 -13.93 -21.38
C PRO A 419 6.37 -15.16 -21.69
N ARG A 420 7.61 -15.21 -21.20
CA ARG A 420 8.51 -16.31 -21.53
C ARG A 420 8.92 -17.15 -20.32
N ALA A 421 9.40 -18.35 -20.59
CA ALA A 421 10.03 -19.20 -19.59
C ALA A 421 11.31 -18.56 -19.03
N TYR A 422 11.68 -18.92 -17.81
CA TYR A 422 12.92 -18.50 -17.18
C TYR A 422 13.67 -19.69 -16.61
N VAL A 423 14.99 -19.75 -16.83
CA VAL A 423 15.86 -20.81 -16.32
C VAL A 423 16.94 -20.22 -15.44
N PHE A 424 16.89 -20.49 -14.16
CA PHE A 424 17.95 -20.20 -13.23
C PHE A 424 18.85 -21.44 -13.14
N SER A 425 19.94 -21.45 -13.87
CA SER A 425 20.76 -22.65 -14.16
C SER A 425 21.84 -22.97 -13.13
N HIS A 426 21.70 -22.44 -11.89
CA HIS A 426 22.64 -22.74 -10.82
C HIS A 426 22.73 -24.23 -10.49
N TYR A 427 23.94 -24.79 -10.33
CA TYR A 427 24.14 -26.25 -10.19
C TYR A 427 23.39 -26.88 -8.99
N GLN A 428 23.21 -26.16 -7.89
CA GLN A 428 22.53 -26.64 -6.67
C GLN A 428 21.12 -26.07 -6.49
N TYR A 429 20.88 -24.82 -6.87
CA TYR A 429 19.64 -24.08 -6.63
C TYR A 429 18.86 -23.79 -7.92
N GLY A 430 19.22 -24.48 -9.00
CA GLY A 430 18.58 -24.30 -10.29
C GLY A 430 17.08 -24.56 -10.28
N GLN A 431 16.37 -23.76 -11.07
CA GLN A 431 14.94 -23.91 -11.32
C GLN A 431 14.65 -23.60 -12.78
N THR A 432 13.78 -24.39 -13.38
CA THR A 432 13.15 -24.11 -14.67
C THR A 432 11.71 -23.71 -14.42
N LEU A 433 11.37 -22.52 -14.83
CA LEU A 433 10.04 -21.92 -14.69
C LEU A 433 9.45 -21.78 -16.09
N SER A 434 8.31 -22.43 -16.33
CA SER A 434 7.58 -22.30 -17.59
C SER A 434 7.07 -20.88 -17.80
N ALA A 435 6.81 -20.50 -19.04
CA ALA A 435 6.09 -19.26 -19.34
C ALA A 435 4.77 -19.24 -18.55
N PRO A 436 4.44 -18.15 -17.86
CA PRO A 436 3.22 -18.08 -17.06
C PRO A 436 1.94 -18.20 -17.90
N CYS A 437 1.96 -17.66 -19.12
CA CYS A 437 0.89 -17.72 -20.10
C CYS A 437 1.43 -17.44 -21.51
N GLU A 438 0.56 -17.55 -22.53
CA GLU A 438 0.85 -17.21 -23.94
C GLU A 438 0.10 -15.94 -24.38
N THR A 439 -0.41 -15.15 -23.42
CA THR A 439 -1.24 -13.97 -23.68
C THR A 439 -0.42 -12.83 -24.24
N THR A 440 -0.80 -12.32 -25.41
CA THR A 440 -0.18 -11.13 -26.04
C THR A 440 -0.81 -9.83 -25.52
N ALA A 441 -0.17 -8.68 -25.80
CA ALA A 441 -0.72 -7.37 -25.46
C ALA A 441 -1.90 -6.93 -26.37
N LYS A 442 -2.16 -7.62 -27.50
CA LYS A 442 -3.26 -7.28 -28.42
C LYS A 442 -4.62 -7.39 -27.74
N PHE A 443 -5.45 -6.34 -27.84
CA PHE A 443 -6.76 -6.30 -27.20
C PHE A 443 -7.81 -7.05 -28.03
N GLU A 444 -7.68 -8.35 -28.12
CA GLU A 444 -8.54 -9.24 -28.89
C GLU A 444 -8.93 -10.48 -28.09
N GLY A 445 -9.94 -11.22 -28.57
CA GLY A 445 -10.42 -12.45 -27.97
C GLY A 445 -11.73 -12.27 -27.17
N THR A 446 -12.07 -13.26 -26.37
CA THR A 446 -13.27 -13.28 -25.52
C THR A 446 -13.19 -12.23 -24.40
N THR A 447 -14.31 -11.96 -23.76
CA THR A 447 -14.36 -11.06 -22.57
C THR A 447 -13.36 -11.47 -21.51
N GLU A 448 -13.22 -12.78 -21.23
CA GLU A 448 -12.28 -13.29 -20.25
C GLU A 448 -10.82 -13.08 -20.67
N GLN A 449 -10.49 -13.30 -21.94
CA GLN A 449 -9.16 -13.04 -22.48
C GLN A 449 -8.81 -11.54 -22.47
N LYS A 450 -9.79 -10.68 -22.74
CA LYS A 450 -9.61 -9.23 -22.63
C LYS A 450 -9.42 -8.79 -21.17
N LEU A 451 -10.16 -9.39 -20.24
CA LEU A 451 -9.95 -9.16 -18.81
C LEU A 451 -8.52 -9.56 -18.38
N GLU A 452 -8.03 -10.71 -18.81
CA GLU A 452 -6.64 -11.14 -18.55
C GLU A 452 -5.63 -10.11 -19.04
N LYS A 453 -5.80 -9.59 -20.26
CA LYS A 453 -4.92 -8.56 -20.84
C LYS A 453 -4.94 -7.26 -20.03
N ILE A 454 -6.12 -6.79 -19.65
CA ILE A 454 -6.27 -5.61 -18.77
C ILE A 454 -5.51 -5.84 -17.46
N MET A 455 -5.70 -6.99 -16.84
CA MET A 455 -5.08 -7.30 -15.54
C MET A 455 -3.56 -7.45 -15.64
N ILE A 456 -3.04 -8.04 -16.71
CA ILE A 456 -1.58 -8.11 -16.95
C ILE A 456 -0.99 -6.70 -17.06
N GLN A 457 -1.57 -5.84 -17.89
CA GLN A 457 -1.03 -4.49 -18.09
C GLN A 457 -1.22 -3.60 -16.85
N LYS A 458 -2.36 -3.73 -16.15
CA LYS A 458 -2.57 -3.09 -14.85
C LYS A 458 -1.52 -3.54 -13.84
N TRP A 459 -1.25 -4.84 -13.74
CA TRP A 459 -0.26 -5.41 -12.84
C TRP A 459 1.14 -4.87 -13.14
N ILE A 460 1.57 -4.82 -14.41
CA ILE A 460 2.86 -4.20 -14.78
C ILE A 460 2.88 -2.72 -14.38
N ALA A 461 1.80 -1.97 -14.62
CA ALA A 461 1.71 -0.56 -14.28
C ALA A 461 1.69 -0.29 -12.77
N LEU A 462 1.23 -1.24 -11.95
CA LEU A 462 1.20 -1.14 -10.49
C LEU A 462 2.58 -1.22 -9.85
N PHE A 463 3.63 -1.71 -10.55
CA PHE A 463 4.96 -1.77 -9.96
C PHE A 463 5.39 -0.41 -9.37
N PRO A 464 5.89 -0.34 -8.13
CA PRO A 464 6.21 -1.42 -7.19
C PRO A 464 5.13 -1.67 -6.10
N ASN A 465 3.88 -1.24 -6.27
CA ASN A 465 2.79 -1.41 -5.28
C ASN A 465 2.29 -2.87 -5.24
N GLY A 466 3.01 -3.72 -4.53
CA GLY A 466 2.70 -5.15 -4.43
C GLY A 466 1.42 -5.45 -3.66
N GLN A 467 1.02 -4.61 -2.69
CA GLN A 467 -0.23 -4.81 -1.95
C GLN A 467 -1.46 -4.75 -2.87
N GLU A 468 -1.53 -3.76 -3.75
CA GLU A 468 -2.62 -3.65 -4.72
C GLU A 468 -2.53 -4.78 -5.78
N ALA A 469 -1.34 -5.07 -6.27
CA ALA A 469 -1.12 -6.13 -7.24
C ALA A 469 -1.49 -7.52 -6.71
N TRP A 470 -1.14 -7.85 -5.46
CA TRP A 470 -1.55 -9.09 -4.80
C TRP A 470 -3.07 -9.16 -4.59
N THR A 471 -3.71 -8.05 -4.27
CA THR A 471 -5.15 -7.98 -4.08
C THR A 471 -5.89 -8.21 -5.41
N GLU A 472 -5.46 -7.58 -6.51
CA GLU A 472 -6.02 -7.78 -7.84
C GLU A 472 -5.81 -9.20 -8.37
N TRP A 473 -4.62 -9.79 -8.11
CA TRP A 473 -4.37 -11.18 -8.43
C TRP A 473 -5.36 -12.12 -7.74
N ARG A 474 -5.63 -11.93 -6.46
CA ARG A 474 -6.64 -12.73 -5.71
C ARG A 474 -8.04 -12.55 -6.30
N ARG A 475 -8.41 -11.31 -6.60
CA ARG A 475 -9.73 -10.97 -7.14
C ARG A 475 -10.00 -11.59 -8.52
N THR A 476 -9.01 -11.59 -9.40
CA THR A 476 -9.21 -11.92 -10.82
C THR A 476 -8.58 -13.24 -11.23
N GLY A 477 -7.56 -13.71 -10.52
CA GLY A 477 -6.72 -14.84 -10.92
C GLY A 477 -5.65 -14.47 -11.95
N TYR A 478 -5.46 -13.16 -12.23
CA TYR A 478 -4.51 -12.62 -13.19
C TYR A 478 -3.57 -11.57 -12.56
N PRO A 479 -2.31 -11.47 -13.06
CA PRO A 479 -1.70 -12.33 -14.08
C PRO A 479 -1.45 -13.76 -13.54
N LYS A 480 -1.18 -14.71 -14.43
CA LYS A 480 -0.61 -15.99 -13.99
C LYS A 480 0.81 -15.77 -13.52
N LEU A 481 1.13 -16.23 -12.32
CA LEU A 481 2.47 -16.07 -11.74
C LEU A 481 3.26 -17.38 -11.85
N ASN A 482 4.58 -17.30 -11.77
CA ASN A 482 5.40 -18.51 -11.65
C ASN A 482 5.02 -19.25 -10.35
N VAL A 483 4.86 -20.56 -10.47
CA VAL A 483 4.53 -21.41 -9.31
C VAL A 483 5.76 -21.54 -8.41
N ILE A 484 5.57 -21.36 -7.10
CA ILE A 484 6.64 -21.49 -6.13
C ILE A 484 7.14 -22.94 -6.05
N LYS A 485 8.45 -23.12 -5.84
CA LYS A 485 9.07 -24.45 -5.73
C LYS A 485 8.85 -25.09 -4.35
N THR A 486 8.89 -24.29 -3.30
CA THR A 486 8.83 -24.77 -1.91
C THR A 486 7.63 -24.17 -1.19
N LEU A 487 6.81 -25.00 -0.58
CA LEU A 487 5.64 -24.61 0.19
C LEU A 487 5.85 -24.97 1.66
N LYS A 488 6.10 -23.98 2.52
CA LYS A 488 6.15 -24.15 3.98
C LYS A 488 4.82 -23.78 4.65
N GLY A 489 4.01 -22.96 4.02
CA GLY A 489 2.73 -22.47 4.53
C GLY A 489 1.56 -23.48 4.47
N ALA A 490 1.80 -24.73 4.08
CA ALA A 490 0.73 -25.75 3.99
C ALA A 490 -0.02 -25.95 5.31
N VAL A 491 0.67 -25.84 6.45
CA VAL A 491 0.06 -25.94 7.79
C VAL A 491 -0.93 -24.82 8.09
N GLN A 492 -0.83 -23.70 7.39
CA GLN A 492 -1.72 -22.53 7.51
C GLN A 492 -2.77 -22.49 6.39
N GLY A 493 -2.78 -23.50 5.54
CA GLY A 493 -3.75 -23.68 4.45
C GLY A 493 -3.28 -23.19 3.09
N ALA A 494 -2.10 -22.59 2.93
CA ALA A 494 -1.59 -22.19 1.63
C ALA A 494 -1.35 -23.40 0.71
N THR A 495 -1.52 -23.21 -0.61
CA THR A 495 -1.23 -24.20 -1.64
C THR A 495 -0.30 -23.60 -2.70
N LEU A 496 0.37 -24.44 -3.48
CA LEU A 496 1.25 -23.99 -4.56
C LEU A 496 0.53 -23.08 -5.57
N GLU A 497 -0.67 -23.47 -5.96
CA GLU A 497 -1.46 -22.75 -6.97
C GLU A 497 -2.34 -21.64 -6.35
N GLY A 498 -2.89 -21.90 -5.15
CA GLY A 498 -3.78 -20.97 -4.46
C GLY A 498 -3.07 -19.81 -3.79
N GLY A 499 -1.79 -19.96 -3.46
CA GLY A 499 -1.01 -18.93 -2.75
C GLY A 499 -1.58 -18.56 -1.39
N ILE A 500 -1.30 -17.35 -0.97
CA ILE A 500 -1.91 -16.71 0.20
C ILE A 500 -3.15 -15.93 -0.28
N ARG A 501 -4.33 -16.37 0.17
CA ARG A 501 -5.62 -15.70 -0.15
C ARG A 501 -5.99 -14.63 0.87
N ARG A 502 -5.51 -14.75 2.10
CA ARG A 502 -5.61 -13.75 3.17
C ARG A 502 -4.51 -13.98 4.22
N MET A 503 -4.23 -12.97 5.00
CA MET A 503 -3.45 -13.11 6.23
C MET A 503 -4.36 -13.66 7.33
N ILE A 504 -3.85 -14.59 8.15
CA ILE A 504 -4.53 -15.00 9.38
C ILE A 504 -4.50 -13.85 10.39
N TYR A 505 -5.43 -13.81 11.31
CA TYR A 505 -5.43 -12.76 12.35
C TYR A 505 -4.22 -12.93 13.28
N PRO A 506 -3.67 -11.81 13.82
CA PRO A 506 -2.64 -11.89 14.85
C PRO A 506 -3.09 -12.71 16.05
N THR A 507 -2.22 -13.55 16.58
CA THR A 507 -2.54 -14.40 17.75
C THR A 507 -2.97 -13.59 18.96
N SER A 508 -2.54 -12.33 19.07
CA SER A 508 -2.93 -11.40 20.14
C SER A 508 -4.45 -11.18 20.23
N PHE A 509 -5.20 -11.39 19.15
CA PHE A 509 -6.67 -11.19 19.14
C PHE A 509 -7.42 -12.22 20.01
N SER A 510 -6.84 -13.37 20.25
CA SER A 510 -7.44 -14.45 21.03
C SER A 510 -6.77 -14.71 22.38
N GLN A 511 -5.91 -13.81 22.87
CA GLN A 511 -5.15 -14.01 24.12
C GLN A 511 -5.96 -13.75 25.40
N THR A 512 -7.03 -12.96 25.33
CA THR A 512 -7.97 -12.76 26.43
C THR A 512 -9.29 -13.47 26.17
N ASN A 513 -10.11 -13.71 27.19
CA ASN A 513 -11.43 -14.34 27.03
C ASN A 513 -12.36 -13.46 26.15
N GLU A 514 -12.33 -12.16 26.39
CA GLU A 514 -13.12 -11.17 25.64
C GLU A 514 -12.64 -11.08 24.20
N GLY A 515 -11.33 -10.97 23.99
CA GLY A 515 -10.73 -10.96 22.66
C GLY A 515 -11.04 -12.23 21.88
N LYS A 516 -10.98 -13.39 22.54
CA LYS A 516 -11.33 -14.67 21.92
C LYS A 516 -12.80 -14.71 21.47
N ALA A 517 -13.73 -14.19 22.27
CA ALA A 517 -15.15 -14.13 21.89
C ALA A 517 -15.38 -13.24 20.65
N ILE A 518 -14.70 -12.08 20.58
CA ILE A 518 -14.76 -11.16 19.43
C ILE A 518 -14.13 -11.83 18.19
N TYR A 519 -12.98 -12.46 18.33
CA TYR A 519 -12.31 -13.20 17.26
C TYR A 519 -13.19 -14.34 16.73
N GLU A 520 -13.80 -15.16 17.58
CA GLU A 520 -14.71 -16.22 17.19
C GLU A 520 -15.98 -15.66 16.50
N ALA A 521 -16.46 -14.48 16.91
CA ALA A 521 -17.54 -13.79 16.24
C ALA A 521 -17.12 -13.30 14.85
N ALA A 522 -15.91 -12.76 14.71
CA ALA A 522 -15.37 -12.31 13.43
C ALA A 522 -15.27 -13.47 12.41
N LEU A 523 -14.87 -14.67 12.83
CA LEU A 523 -14.81 -15.84 11.95
C LEU A 523 -16.18 -16.23 11.38
N LYS A 524 -17.27 -15.92 12.07
CA LYS A 524 -18.64 -16.18 11.58
C LYS A 524 -19.08 -15.21 10.49
N LEU A 525 -18.40 -14.07 10.34
CA LEU A 525 -18.71 -13.06 9.32
C LEU A 525 -18.16 -13.41 7.93
N PHE A 526 -17.17 -14.31 7.84
CA PHE A 526 -16.64 -14.77 6.55
C PHE A 526 -17.74 -15.38 5.67
N ASN A 527 -17.52 -15.36 4.36
CA ASN A 527 -18.45 -15.91 3.36
C ASN A 527 -19.86 -15.33 3.49
N ASN A 528 -19.97 -14.04 3.71
CA ASN A 528 -21.24 -13.32 3.89
C ASN A 528 -22.11 -13.92 5.00
N GLY A 529 -21.48 -14.23 6.16
CA GLY A 529 -22.16 -14.78 7.33
C GLY A 529 -22.26 -16.31 7.40
N ALA A 530 -21.78 -17.02 6.37
CA ALA A 530 -21.72 -18.49 6.41
C ALA A 530 -20.58 -19.04 7.30
N GLY A 531 -19.65 -18.16 7.69
CA GLY A 531 -18.49 -18.49 8.48
C GLY A 531 -17.28 -18.96 7.69
N GLY A 532 -16.12 -18.96 8.34
CA GLY A 532 -14.87 -19.44 7.77
C GLY A 532 -13.84 -19.82 8.81
N GLU A 533 -12.79 -20.51 8.39
CA GLU A 533 -11.64 -20.83 9.23
C GLU A 533 -10.58 -19.73 9.09
N ASP A 534 -9.83 -19.48 10.17
CA ASP A 534 -8.69 -18.57 10.13
C ASP A 534 -7.48 -19.23 9.46
N LYS A 535 -7.56 -19.36 8.15
CA LYS A 535 -6.54 -19.96 7.30
C LYS A 535 -6.15 -19.04 6.15
N SER A 536 -4.92 -19.15 5.70
CA SER A 536 -4.42 -18.37 4.55
C SER A 536 -5.09 -18.75 3.22
N SER A 537 -5.78 -19.89 3.15
CA SER A 537 -6.59 -20.31 2.01
C SER A 537 -8.03 -19.80 2.03
N THR A 538 -8.52 -19.28 3.17
CA THR A 538 -9.88 -18.76 3.26
C THR A 538 -10.02 -17.55 2.33
N ARG A 539 -10.97 -17.63 1.41
CA ARG A 539 -11.26 -16.54 0.48
C ARG A 539 -12.08 -15.46 1.17
N LEU A 540 -11.79 -14.23 0.83
CA LEU A 540 -12.54 -13.07 1.25
C LEU A 540 -13.81 -12.91 0.41
N TRP A 541 -14.81 -12.18 0.89
CA TRP A 541 -16.09 -12.01 0.22
C TRP A 541 -15.95 -11.53 -1.24
N TRP A 542 -15.06 -10.60 -1.50
CA TRP A 542 -14.79 -10.05 -2.84
C TRP A 542 -13.89 -10.99 -3.70
N ASP A 543 -13.19 -11.95 -3.10
CA ASP A 543 -12.34 -12.94 -3.76
C ASP A 543 -13.17 -14.18 -4.18
N CYS A 544 -14.17 -13.98 -5.02
CA CYS A 544 -15.18 -14.99 -5.35
C CYS A 544 -15.27 -15.34 -6.84
N LYS A 545 -14.45 -14.76 -7.72
CA LYS A 545 -14.38 -15.15 -9.13
C LYS A 545 -13.93 -16.62 -9.23
N ARG A 546 -14.68 -17.42 -10.01
CA ARG A 546 -14.43 -18.83 -10.24
C ARG A 546 -14.08 -19.11 -11.71
#